data_4eab6c0179533a5ba93a67ca1e74f7fa
#
_entry.id   4eab6c0179533a5ba93a67ca1e74f7fa
#
_cell.length_a   1.000
_cell.length_b   1.000
_cell.length_c   1.000
_cell.angle_alpha   90.00
_cell.angle_beta   90.00
_cell.angle_gamma   90.00
#
_symmetry.space_group_name_H-M   'P 1'
#
loop_
_entity.id
_entity.type
_entity.pdbx_description
1 polymer ?
#
loop_
_entity_poly.entity_id
_entity_poly.type
_entity_poly.pdbx_seq_one_letter_code
_entity_poly.pdbx_strand_id
1 'polypeptide(L)'
;MRKEDITVDVVACLIREQFPDWAGLEIRTVALDGWDNTTFRLGDEMSVRLPSHERYVPQIAKEHRWLPVLAEHLPLPIPTPVATGVPACGFPRAWSIYRWLDGEPAALVGVHDFDRLAEDLGDFLTALHRVPIDDGPAPGPHSFDRGGPVAVWDDATRGAINQLEGRIDTSGALEVWEAAVAAPLWTGPDVWVHGDMMPANLIVRDDRLCGVIDFGCSAIGDPACDLTIAWTTFEGSSRTRFMQSVPVDRGAWARARGWALWKAVVALPTLPEDDPRNDGTRFGWRWTAIGVVDQIITAFRAEG
;
A
#
# COMPACT_ATOMS: atom_id res chain seq x y z
N MET A 1 9.91 -8.73 -20.82
CA MET A 1 8.43 -8.77 -20.87
C MET A 1 7.92 -7.58 -20.10
N ARG A 2 7.12 -6.73 -20.72
CA ARG A 2 6.46 -5.58 -20.13
C ARG A 2 5.20 -6.05 -19.40
N LYS A 3 4.62 -5.19 -18.57
CA LYS A 3 3.41 -5.56 -17.78
C LYS A 3 2.24 -5.97 -18.67
N GLU A 4 1.98 -5.24 -19.75
CA GLU A 4 0.92 -5.51 -20.71
C GLU A 4 1.07 -6.83 -21.49
N ASP A 5 2.27 -7.39 -21.51
CA ASP A 5 2.56 -8.67 -22.16
C ASP A 5 2.27 -9.88 -21.24
N ILE A 6 1.95 -9.64 -19.94
CA ILE A 6 1.61 -10.70 -18.97
C ILE A 6 0.13 -11.02 -19.13
N THR A 7 -0.17 -12.10 -19.83
CA THR A 7 -1.53 -12.50 -20.21
C THR A 7 -1.97 -13.79 -19.52
N VAL A 8 -3.27 -14.11 -19.58
CA VAL A 8 -3.83 -15.38 -19.13
C VAL A 8 -3.10 -16.57 -19.76
N ASP A 9 -2.72 -16.49 -21.04
CA ASP A 9 -2.01 -17.57 -21.74
C ASP A 9 -0.61 -17.81 -21.16
N VAL A 10 0.09 -16.76 -20.78
CA VAL A 10 1.40 -16.86 -20.10
C VAL A 10 1.22 -17.55 -18.77
N VAL A 11 0.23 -17.15 -17.97
CA VAL A 11 -0.06 -17.76 -16.66
C VAL A 11 -0.46 -19.23 -16.84
N ALA A 12 -1.33 -19.55 -17.81
CA ALA A 12 -1.75 -20.93 -18.07
C ALA A 12 -0.56 -21.81 -18.47
N CYS A 13 0.38 -21.28 -19.25
CA CYS A 13 1.61 -22.00 -19.59
C CYS A 13 2.46 -22.26 -18.34
N LEU A 14 2.68 -21.24 -17.50
CA LEU A 14 3.46 -21.35 -16.26
C LEU A 14 2.86 -22.36 -15.28
N ILE A 15 1.54 -22.31 -15.08
CA ILE A 15 0.83 -23.26 -14.21
C ILE A 15 0.95 -24.67 -14.74
N ARG A 16 0.72 -24.89 -16.04
CA ARG A 16 0.79 -26.22 -16.64
C ARG A 16 2.18 -26.84 -16.54
N GLU A 17 3.22 -26.03 -16.68
CA GLU A 17 4.62 -26.49 -16.65
C GLU A 17 5.08 -26.80 -15.22
N GLN A 18 4.71 -25.98 -14.23
CA GLN A 18 5.29 -26.04 -12.90
C GLN A 18 4.33 -26.62 -11.84
N PHE A 19 3.03 -26.54 -12.06
CA PHE A 19 1.97 -26.97 -11.12
C PHE A 19 0.86 -27.76 -11.85
N PRO A 20 1.18 -28.94 -12.39
CA PRO A 20 0.25 -29.70 -13.24
C PRO A 20 -1.09 -30.04 -12.56
N ASP A 21 -1.10 -30.20 -11.25
CA ASP A 21 -2.34 -30.45 -10.47
C ASP A 21 -3.34 -29.28 -10.55
N TRP A 22 -2.87 -28.08 -10.86
CA TRP A 22 -3.71 -26.87 -11.01
C TRP A 22 -3.95 -26.48 -12.48
N ALA A 23 -3.42 -27.27 -13.44
CA ALA A 23 -3.51 -26.94 -14.87
C ALA A 23 -4.94 -26.87 -15.42
N GLY A 24 -5.90 -27.51 -14.73
CA GLY A 24 -7.32 -27.49 -15.09
C GLY A 24 -8.13 -26.38 -14.44
N LEU A 25 -7.55 -25.57 -13.57
CA LEU A 25 -8.23 -24.47 -12.91
C LEU A 25 -8.42 -23.28 -13.86
N GLU A 26 -9.56 -22.62 -13.75
CA GLU A 26 -9.84 -21.40 -14.52
C GLU A 26 -8.90 -20.26 -14.08
N ILE A 27 -8.38 -19.51 -15.05
CA ILE A 27 -7.56 -18.33 -14.81
C ILE A 27 -8.32 -17.09 -15.27
N ARG A 28 -8.56 -16.15 -14.35
CA ARG A 28 -9.32 -14.92 -14.61
C ARG A 28 -8.50 -13.70 -14.22
N THR A 29 -8.63 -12.61 -14.95
CA THR A 29 -8.10 -11.31 -14.54
C THR A 29 -8.86 -10.79 -13.33
N VAL A 30 -8.17 -10.03 -12.46
CA VAL A 30 -8.82 -9.33 -11.35
C VAL A 30 -9.32 -7.96 -11.80
N ALA A 31 -10.35 -7.44 -11.13
CA ALA A 31 -10.94 -6.15 -11.48
C ALA A 31 -10.00 -4.97 -11.15
N LEU A 32 -9.19 -5.10 -10.11
CA LEU A 32 -8.19 -4.11 -9.71
C LEU A 32 -6.81 -4.76 -9.71
N ASP A 33 -5.96 -4.36 -10.65
CA ASP A 33 -4.58 -4.84 -10.77
C ASP A 33 -3.58 -3.83 -10.20
N GLY A 34 -2.54 -4.32 -9.51
CA GLY A 34 -1.53 -3.49 -8.86
C GLY A 34 -0.48 -2.91 -9.81
N TRP A 35 0.43 -2.07 -9.30
CA TRP A 35 1.62 -1.60 -10.03
C TRP A 35 2.71 -2.65 -10.08
N ASP A 36 2.96 -3.25 -8.94
CA ASP A 36 4.11 -4.09 -8.65
C ASP A 36 3.97 -5.45 -9.29
N ASN A 37 2.74 -5.95 -9.37
CA ASN A 37 2.41 -7.25 -9.92
C ASN A 37 1.26 -7.16 -10.92
N THR A 38 1.21 -8.11 -11.84
CA THR A 38 -0.01 -8.47 -12.55
C THR A 38 -0.62 -9.66 -11.82
N THR A 39 -1.88 -9.51 -11.41
CA THR A 39 -2.57 -10.49 -10.58
C THR A 39 -3.67 -11.18 -11.37
N PHE A 40 -3.76 -12.50 -11.21
CA PHE A 40 -4.82 -13.33 -11.76
C PHE A 40 -5.45 -14.16 -10.66
N ARG A 41 -6.75 -14.44 -10.77
CA ARG A 41 -7.40 -15.44 -9.95
C ARG A 41 -7.17 -16.83 -10.58
N LEU A 42 -6.82 -17.82 -9.76
CA LEU A 42 -6.61 -19.20 -10.16
C LEU A 42 -7.63 -20.10 -9.44
N GLY A 43 -8.61 -20.59 -10.18
CA GLY A 43 -9.78 -21.21 -9.59
C GLY A 43 -10.51 -20.25 -8.64
N ASP A 44 -11.12 -20.81 -7.59
CA ASP A 44 -11.86 -20.01 -6.61
C ASP A 44 -11.07 -19.69 -5.35
N GLU A 45 -9.94 -20.38 -5.12
CA GLU A 45 -9.22 -20.34 -3.85
C GLU A 45 -7.83 -19.69 -3.90
N MET A 46 -7.34 -19.33 -5.10
CA MET A 46 -5.96 -18.87 -5.24
C MET A 46 -5.85 -17.64 -6.13
N SER A 47 -4.73 -16.93 -5.97
CA SER A 47 -4.26 -15.88 -6.86
C SER A 47 -2.84 -16.17 -7.33
N VAL A 48 -2.54 -15.76 -8.56
CA VAL A 48 -1.18 -15.80 -9.14
C VAL A 48 -0.71 -14.36 -9.29
N ARG A 49 0.45 -14.02 -8.72
CA ARG A 49 1.06 -12.68 -8.79
C ARG A 49 2.38 -12.78 -9.54
N LEU A 50 2.47 -12.04 -10.65
CA LEU A 50 3.65 -11.95 -11.49
C LEU A 50 4.24 -10.55 -11.39
N PRO A 51 5.48 -10.38 -10.88
CA PRO A 51 6.12 -9.06 -10.78
C PRO A 51 6.20 -8.37 -12.14
N SER A 52 5.74 -7.11 -12.20
CA SER A 52 5.75 -6.29 -13.41
C SER A 52 7.16 -5.84 -13.80
N HIS A 53 8.08 -5.77 -12.83
CA HIS A 53 9.47 -5.35 -13.02
C HIS A 53 10.42 -6.12 -12.08
N GLU A 54 11.70 -6.21 -12.45
CA GLU A 54 12.74 -6.93 -11.69
C GLU A 54 12.88 -6.44 -10.23
N ARG A 55 12.72 -5.15 -10.01
CA ARG A 55 12.81 -4.55 -8.66
C ARG A 55 11.79 -5.08 -7.65
N TYR A 56 10.71 -5.72 -8.13
CA TYR A 56 9.66 -6.27 -7.26
C TYR A 56 9.87 -7.76 -6.91
N VAL A 57 10.79 -8.44 -7.61
CA VAL A 57 11.08 -9.87 -7.36
C VAL A 57 11.52 -10.15 -5.91
N PRO A 58 12.34 -9.31 -5.25
CA PRO A 58 12.74 -9.53 -3.85
C PRO A 58 11.56 -9.57 -2.87
N GLN A 59 10.42 -8.95 -3.20
CA GLN A 59 9.22 -8.96 -2.36
C GLN A 59 8.68 -10.39 -2.18
N ILE A 60 8.81 -11.27 -3.18
CA ILE A 60 8.32 -12.65 -3.12
C ILE A 60 8.95 -13.40 -1.94
N ALA A 61 10.28 -13.43 -1.88
CA ALA A 61 10.99 -14.16 -0.81
C ALA A 61 10.66 -13.57 0.57
N LYS A 62 10.51 -12.24 0.66
CA LYS A 62 10.11 -11.54 1.88
C LYS A 62 8.70 -11.93 2.30
N GLU A 63 7.72 -11.86 1.41
CA GLU A 63 6.34 -12.23 1.70
C GLU A 63 6.23 -13.72 2.10
N HIS A 64 6.90 -14.63 1.38
CA HIS A 64 6.89 -16.06 1.72
C HIS A 64 7.50 -16.36 3.09
N ARG A 65 8.46 -15.56 3.54
CA ARG A 65 9.07 -15.72 4.86
C ARG A 65 8.19 -15.15 5.97
N TRP A 66 7.65 -13.93 5.77
CA TRP A 66 7.09 -13.14 6.87
C TRP A 66 5.56 -13.19 6.97
N LEU A 67 4.83 -13.37 5.86
CA LEU A 67 3.37 -13.44 5.94
C LEU A 67 2.86 -14.57 6.86
N PRO A 68 3.45 -15.79 6.87
CA PRO A 68 3.02 -16.81 7.81
C PRO A 68 3.22 -16.41 9.28
N VAL A 69 4.32 -15.71 9.58
CA VAL A 69 4.61 -15.21 10.94
C VAL A 69 3.63 -14.13 11.34
N LEU A 70 3.41 -13.14 10.46
CA LEU A 70 2.47 -12.04 10.71
C LEU A 70 1.04 -12.56 10.92
N ALA A 71 0.61 -13.54 10.11
CA ALA A 71 -0.74 -14.09 10.17
C ALA A 71 -1.11 -14.70 11.53
N GLU A 72 -0.14 -15.22 12.28
CA GLU A 72 -0.36 -15.79 13.62
C GLU A 72 -0.76 -14.73 14.66
N HIS A 73 -0.45 -13.46 14.40
CA HIS A 73 -0.62 -12.36 15.35
C HIS A 73 -1.71 -11.36 14.95
N LEU A 74 -2.16 -11.41 13.69
CA LEU A 74 -3.09 -10.40 13.15
C LEU A 74 -4.56 -10.83 13.32
N PRO A 75 -5.47 -9.89 13.64
CA PRO A 75 -6.88 -10.20 13.86
C PRO A 75 -7.67 -10.48 12.58
N LEU A 76 -7.11 -10.12 11.42
CA LEU A 76 -7.76 -10.29 10.12
C LEU A 76 -6.85 -11.10 9.19
N PRO A 77 -7.44 -11.84 8.24
CA PRO A 77 -6.71 -12.55 7.20
C PRO A 77 -5.79 -11.62 6.40
N ILE A 78 -4.61 -12.14 6.08
CA ILE A 78 -3.65 -11.55 5.16
C ILE A 78 -3.26 -12.59 4.09
N PRO A 79 -2.58 -12.24 2.99
CA PRO A 79 -2.22 -13.21 1.96
C PRO A 79 -1.42 -14.38 2.53
N THR A 80 -1.84 -15.58 2.21
CA THR A 80 -1.14 -16.80 2.62
C THR A 80 -0.38 -17.35 1.42
N PRO A 81 0.97 -17.38 1.45
CA PRO A 81 1.76 -17.98 0.38
C PRO A 81 1.48 -19.48 0.22
N VAL A 82 1.35 -19.91 -1.02
CA VAL A 82 1.07 -21.33 -1.37
C VAL A 82 2.26 -21.92 -2.10
N ALA A 83 2.77 -21.24 -3.15
CA ALA A 83 3.87 -21.73 -3.96
C ALA A 83 4.63 -20.59 -4.63
N THR A 84 5.88 -20.88 -5.02
CA THR A 84 6.72 -19.98 -5.82
C THR A 84 7.04 -20.63 -7.14
N GLY A 85 6.84 -19.90 -8.23
CA GLY A 85 7.24 -20.31 -9.57
C GLY A 85 8.56 -19.68 -10.00
N VAL A 86 9.23 -20.32 -10.97
CA VAL A 86 10.48 -19.89 -11.57
C VAL A 86 10.24 -19.32 -12.97
N PRO A 87 11.22 -18.59 -13.57
CA PRO A 87 11.11 -18.10 -14.94
C PRO A 87 10.87 -19.24 -15.93
N ALA A 88 9.82 -19.12 -16.76
CA ALA A 88 9.47 -20.06 -17.83
C ALA A 88 8.47 -19.42 -18.79
N CYS A 89 8.09 -20.10 -19.86
CA CYS A 89 7.05 -19.65 -20.82
C CYS A 89 7.24 -18.21 -21.32
N GLY A 90 8.48 -17.74 -21.44
CA GLY A 90 8.80 -16.37 -21.84
C GLY A 90 8.66 -15.34 -20.71
N PHE A 91 8.13 -15.69 -19.54
CA PHE A 91 8.14 -14.83 -18.36
C PHE A 91 9.50 -14.94 -17.64
N PRO A 92 10.26 -13.82 -17.50
CA PRO A 92 11.67 -13.88 -17.11
C PRO A 92 11.94 -13.82 -15.61
N ARG A 93 10.91 -13.75 -14.76
CA ARG A 93 11.02 -13.50 -13.31
C ARG A 93 10.44 -14.64 -12.50
N ALA A 94 10.87 -14.78 -11.24
CA ALA A 94 10.15 -15.57 -10.25
C ALA A 94 8.75 -14.95 -10.03
N TRP A 95 7.80 -15.77 -9.64
CA TRP A 95 6.41 -15.39 -9.42
C TRP A 95 5.82 -16.21 -8.27
N SER A 96 4.62 -15.86 -7.80
CA SER A 96 4.08 -16.45 -6.58
C SER A 96 2.59 -16.73 -6.66
N ILE A 97 2.15 -17.74 -5.89
CA ILE A 97 0.76 -18.14 -5.71
C ILE A 97 0.39 -17.95 -4.24
N TYR A 98 -0.76 -17.34 -3.99
CA TYR A 98 -1.31 -17.09 -2.66
C TYR A 98 -2.73 -17.63 -2.55
N ARG A 99 -3.20 -17.89 -1.32
CA ARG A 99 -4.63 -18.08 -1.08
C ARG A 99 -5.40 -16.83 -1.44
N TRP A 100 -6.57 -17.01 -2.03
CA TRP A 100 -7.51 -15.91 -2.26
C TRP A 100 -8.15 -15.47 -0.95
N LEU A 101 -8.29 -14.18 -0.74
CA LEU A 101 -9.07 -13.63 0.36
C LEU A 101 -10.46 -13.25 -0.14
N ASP A 102 -11.50 -13.74 0.54
CA ASP A 102 -12.88 -13.46 0.20
C ASP A 102 -13.29 -12.04 0.62
N GLY A 103 -13.92 -11.33 -0.27
CA GLY A 103 -14.33 -9.94 -0.14
C GLY A 103 -13.88 -9.15 -1.35
N GLU A 104 -14.11 -7.85 -1.31
CA GLU A 104 -13.77 -6.94 -2.42
C GLU A 104 -12.87 -5.81 -1.93
N PRO A 105 -11.93 -5.31 -2.74
CA PRO A 105 -11.18 -4.11 -2.41
C PRO A 105 -12.12 -2.92 -2.12
N ALA A 106 -11.91 -2.23 -1.01
CA ALA A 106 -12.70 -1.06 -0.63
C ALA A 106 -12.74 0.02 -1.72
N ALA A 107 -11.70 0.08 -2.55
CA ALA A 107 -11.61 0.96 -3.70
C ALA A 107 -12.66 0.66 -4.79
N LEU A 108 -13.14 -0.58 -4.90
CA LEU A 108 -14.08 -1.01 -5.95
C LEU A 108 -15.54 -0.90 -5.53
N VAL A 109 -15.85 -1.24 -4.29
CA VAL A 109 -17.25 -1.33 -3.84
C VAL A 109 -17.73 -0.07 -3.13
N GLY A 110 -16.81 0.82 -2.78
CA GLY A 110 -17.11 1.95 -1.92
C GLY A 110 -17.31 1.53 -0.45
N VAL A 111 -17.22 2.51 0.43
CA VAL A 111 -17.42 2.32 1.88
C VAL A 111 -18.53 3.27 2.30
N HIS A 112 -19.53 2.76 3.02
CA HIS A 112 -20.64 3.57 3.53
C HIS A 112 -20.39 4.05 4.96
N ASP A 113 -19.72 3.22 5.78
CA ASP A 113 -19.36 3.54 7.16
C ASP A 113 -17.84 3.72 7.33
N PHE A 114 -17.37 4.93 7.02
CA PHE A 114 -15.95 5.28 7.20
C PHE A 114 -15.52 5.34 8.67
N ASP A 115 -16.43 5.62 9.60
CA ASP A 115 -16.13 5.63 11.01
C ASP A 115 -15.77 4.21 11.47
N ARG A 116 -16.54 3.24 11.01
CA ARG A 116 -16.29 1.83 11.31
C ARG A 116 -15.02 1.30 10.65
N LEU A 117 -14.81 1.64 9.37
CA LEU A 117 -13.57 1.25 8.68
C LEU A 117 -12.33 1.83 9.39
N ALA A 118 -12.42 3.06 9.89
CA ALA A 118 -11.35 3.71 10.64
C ALA A 118 -11.01 2.97 11.93
N GLU A 119 -12.03 2.52 12.67
CA GLU A 119 -11.86 1.71 13.89
C GLU A 119 -11.24 0.33 13.56
N ASP A 120 -11.82 -0.41 12.60
CA ASP A 120 -11.33 -1.74 12.19
C ASP A 120 -9.86 -1.68 11.72
N LEU A 121 -9.50 -0.64 10.94
CA LEU A 121 -8.13 -0.46 10.48
C LEU A 121 -7.17 -0.05 11.61
N GLY A 122 -7.62 0.80 12.52
CA GLY A 122 -6.83 1.18 13.69
C GLY A 122 -6.51 -0.01 14.59
N ASP A 123 -7.48 -0.89 14.80
CA ASP A 123 -7.29 -2.14 15.54
C ASP A 123 -6.29 -3.06 14.82
N PHE A 124 -6.40 -3.18 13.49
CA PHE A 124 -5.47 -3.96 12.70
C PHE A 124 -4.02 -3.42 12.79
N LEU A 125 -3.82 -2.12 12.60
CA LEU A 125 -2.49 -1.50 12.71
C LEU A 125 -1.92 -1.61 14.12
N THR A 126 -2.77 -1.44 15.14
CA THR A 126 -2.34 -1.63 16.53
C THR A 126 -1.88 -3.06 16.79
N ALA A 127 -2.53 -4.05 16.20
CA ALA A 127 -2.09 -5.44 16.28
C ALA A 127 -0.78 -5.66 15.50
N LEU A 128 -0.65 -5.12 14.29
CA LEU A 128 0.56 -5.19 13.48
C LEU A 128 1.77 -4.60 14.21
N HIS A 129 1.60 -3.45 14.87
CA HIS A 129 2.67 -2.81 15.64
C HIS A 129 3.10 -3.60 16.89
N ARG A 130 2.33 -4.59 17.31
CA ARG A 130 2.66 -5.47 18.46
C ARG A 130 3.28 -6.80 18.05
N VAL A 131 3.33 -7.11 16.77
CA VAL A 131 3.96 -8.33 16.29
C VAL A 131 5.45 -8.31 16.66
N PRO A 132 6.00 -9.40 17.20
CA PRO A 132 7.45 -9.50 17.45
C PRO A 132 8.25 -9.18 16.20
N ILE A 133 9.30 -8.37 16.34
CA ILE A 133 10.08 -7.89 15.19
C ILE A 133 11.20 -8.86 14.78
N ASP A 134 11.70 -9.66 15.74
CA ASP A 134 12.80 -10.62 15.56
C ASP A 134 13.92 -10.11 14.61
N ASP A 135 14.18 -10.83 13.52
CA ASP A 135 15.13 -10.46 12.46
C ASP A 135 14.42 -9.94 11.19
N GLY A 136 13.26 -9.31 11.34
CA GLY A 136 12.48 -8.75 10.24
C GLY A 136 13.25 -7.68 9.44
N PRO A 137 12.80 -7.40 8.21
CA PRO A 137 13.55 -6.56 7.27
C PRO A 137 13.52 -5.09 7.69
N ALA A 138 14.72 -4.49 7.85
CA ALA A 138 14.83 -3.03 8.00
C ALA A 138 14.40 -2.30 6.72
N PRO A 139 14.00 -1.01 6.80
CA PRO A 139 13.67 -0.20 5.63
C PRO A 139 14.79 -0.17 4.59
N GLY A 140 14.43 -0.13 3.32
CA GLY A 140 15.40 -0.09 2.23
C GLY A 140 14.73 -0.19 0.85
N PRO A 141 15.51 -0.44 -0.22
CA PRO A 141 14.98 -0.50 -1.59
C PRO A 141 13.82 -1.47 -1.79
N HIS A 142 13.78 -2.59 -1.04
CA HIS A 142 12.72 -3.59 -1.12
C HIS A 142 11.37 -3.11 -0.57
N SER A 143 11.36 -2.06 0.25
CA SER A 143 10.17 -1.43 0.83
C SER A 143 9.98 0.00 0.35
N PHE A 144 10.80 0.47 -0.59
CA PHE A 144 10.87 1.87 -1.00
C PHE A 144 11.04 2.79 0.23
N ASP A 145 11.91 2.38 1.13
CA ASP A 145 12.24 3.06 2.40
C ASP A 145 11.07 3.28 3.36
N ARG A 146 9.92 2.57 3.18
CA ARG A 146 8.81 2.59 4.16
C ARG A 146 9.30 2.05 5.50
N GLY A 147 8.91 2.73 6.58
CA GLY A 147 9.43 2.48 7.93
C GLY A 147 10.71 3.26 8.24
N GLY A 148 11.32 3.91 7.24
CA GLY A 148 12.48 4.79 7.39
C GLY A 148 12.09 6.27 7.53
N PRO A 149 13.10 7.16 7.67
CA PRO A 149 12.87 8.60 7.73
C PRO A 149 12.24 9.13 6.44
N VAL A 150 11.19 9.97 6.56
CA VAL A 150 10.53 10.59 5.39
C VAL A 150 11.49 11.45 4.55
N ALA A 151 12.52 11.99 5.17
CA ALA A 151 13.56 12.82 4.54
C ALA A 151 14.35 12.11 3.44
N VAL A 152 14.33 10.79 3.36
CA VAL A 152 14.96 10.02 2.26
C VAL A 152 14.40 10.43 0.88
N TRP A 153 13.18 10.97 0.85
CA TRP A 153 12.49 11.44 -0.34
C TRP A 153 12.52 12.98 -0.52
N ASP A 154 13.41 13.72 0.19
CA ASP A 154 13.40 15.19 0.19
C ASP A 154 13.57 15.79 -1.22
N ASP A 155 14.62 15.40 -1.95
CA ASP A 155 14.88 15.91 -3.30
C ASP A 155 13.74 15.60 -4.27
N ALA A 156 13.21 14.37 -4.22
CA ALA A 156 12.12 13.94 -5.10
C ALA A 156 10.82 14.71 -4.81
N THR A 157 10.51 14.92 -3.53
CA THR A 157 9.29 15.62 -3.11
C THR A 157 9.34 17.09 -3.46
N ARG A 158 10.44 17.78 -3.14
CA ARG A 158 10.65 19.21 -3.50
C ARG A 158 10.63 19.41 -5.01
N GLY A 159 11.30 18.50 -5.74
CA GLY A 159 11.28 18.52 -7.22
C GLY A 159 9.88 18.37 -7.79
N ALA A 160 9.08 17.44 -7.25
CA ALA A 160 7.69 17.22 -7.68
C ALA A 160 6.79 18.42 -7.32
N ILE A 161 6.91 19.00 -6.11
CA ILE A 161 6.14 20.20 -5.72
C ILE A 161 6.43 21.35 -6.68
N ASN A 162 7.71 21.60 -7.01
CA ASN A 162 8.09 22.68 -7.94
C ASN A 162 7.51 22.47 -9.34
N GLN A 163 7.45 21.23 -9.83
CA GLN A 163 6.84 20.90 -11.14
C GLN A 163 5.32 21.13 -11.16
N LEU A 164 4.68 21.23 -10.01
CA LEU A 164 3.24 21.44 -9.86
C LEU A 164 2.88 22.91 -9.63
N GLU A 165 3.81 23.85 -9.86
CA GLU A 165 3.52 25.30 -9.77
C GLU A 165 2.31 25.68 -10.65
N GLY A 166 1.40 26.42 -10.05
CA GLY A 166 0.12 26.81 -10.70
C GLY A 166 -0.97 25.73 -10.68
N ARG A 167 -0.65 24.49 -10.24
CA ARG A 167 -1.63 23.41 -10.12
C ARG A 167 -2.03 23.13 -8.66
N ILE A 168 -1.14 23.39 -7.71
CA ILE A 168 -1.36 23.24 -6.26
C ILE A 168 -0.86 24.48 -5.52
N ASP A 169 -1.22 24.62 -4.24
CA ASP A 169 -0.55 25.55 -3.32
C ASP A 169 0.85 25.03 -2.97
N THR A 170 1.84 25.38 -3.81
CA THR A 170 3.22 24.93 -3.63
C THR A 170 3.87 25.44 -2.34
N SER A 171 3.52 26.68 -1.91
CA SER A 171 4.02 27.22 -0.63
C SER A 171 3.50 26.41 0.55
N GLY A 172 2.19 26.17 0.61
CA GLY A 172 1.59 25.34 1.66
C GLY A 172 2.10 23.89 1.65
N ALA A 173 2.32 23.31 0.46
CA ALA A 173 2.90 21.97 0.34
C ALA A 173 4.34 21.93 0.88
N LEU A 174 5.17 22.94 0.59
CA LEU A 174 6.53 23.04 1.14
C LEU A 174 6.53 23.23 2.66
N GLU A 175 5.62 24.07 3.20
CA GLU A 175 5.49 24.25 4.66
C GLU A 175 5.16 22.92 5.36
N VAL A 176 4.22 22.14 4.81
CA VAL A 176 3.88 20.80 5.33
C VAL A 176 5.08 19.86 5.24
N TRP A 177 5.78 19.86 4.10
CA TRP A 177 6.93 19.00 3.89
C TRP A 177 8.06 19.30 4.87
N GLU A 178 8.39 20.59 5.04
CA GLU A 178 9.41 21.03 5.98
C GLU A 178 9.07 20.67 7.42
N ALA A 179 7.81 20.83 7.83
CA ALA A 179 7.35 20.41 9.14
C ALA A 179 7.48 18.88 9.34
N ALA A 180 7.23 18.09 8.31
CA ALA A 180 7.37 16.65 8.38
C ALA A 180 8.84 16.19 8.49
N VAL A 181 9.73 16.81 7.71
CA VAL A 181 11.18 16.53 7.75
C VAL A 181 11.80 17.00 9.06
N ALA A 182 11.35 18.13 9.61
CA ALA A 182 11.83 18.68 10.89
C ALA A 182 11.22 17.98 12.11
N ALA A 183 10.17 17.17 11.93
CA ALA A 183 9.55 16.45 13.05
C ALA A 183 10.56 15.52 13.73
N PRO A 184 10.50 15.36 15.07
CA PRO A 184 11.35 14.41 15.77
C PRO A 184 11.30 13.03 15.12
N LEU A 185 12.46 12.39 14.97
CA LEU A 185 12.51 11.00 14.49
C LEU A 185 11.75 10.09 15.45
N TRP A 186 11.31 8.95 14.92
CA TRP A 186 10.70 7.91 15.74
C TRP A 186 11.71 7.43 16.80
N THR A 187 11.30 7.49 18.07
CA THR A 187 12.12 7.07 19.23
C THR A 187 11.46 5.96 20.02
N GLY A 188 10.25 5.54 19.61
CA GLY A 188 9.61 4.34 20.14
C GLY A 188 10.31 3.07 19.66
N PRO A 189 9.90 1.91 20.14
CA PRO A 189 10.36 0.64 19.58
C PRO A 189 9.98 0.58 18.10
N ASP A 190 10.88 0.03 17.28
CA ASP A 190 10.56 -0.28 15.89
C ASP A 190 9.39 -1.25 15.83
N VAL A 191 8.52 -1.07 14.83
CA VAL A 191 7.31 -1.87 14.65
C VAL A 191 7.22 -2.41 13.23
N TRP A 192 6.46 -3.49 13.04
CA TRP A 192 6.08 -3.90 11.70
C TRP A 192 5.19 -2.83 11.06
N VAL A 193 5.52 -2.45 9.83
CA VAL A 193 4.71 -1.60 8.98
C VAL A 193 4.28 -2.36 7.73
N HIS A 194 3.09 -2.08 7.23
CA HIS A 194 2.61 -2.55 5.95
C HIS A 194 3.29 -1.82 4.78
N GLY A 195 3.47 -0.51 4.93
CA GLY A 195 4.16 0.37 4.00
C GLY A 195 3.32 0.91 2.84
N ASP A 196 2.10 0.38 2.62
CA ASP A 196 1.23 0.82 1.52
C ASP A 196 -0.26 0.79 1.89
N MET A 197 -0.63 1.37 3.05
CA MET A 197 -2.04 1.46 3.47
C MET A 197 -2.84 2.37 2.54
N MET A 198 -3.79 1.76 1.82
CA MET A 198 -4.73 2.43 0.94
C MET A 198 -5.97 1.57 0.71
N PRO A 199 -7.15 2.14 0.32
CA PRO A 199 -8.37 1.38 0.11
C PRO A 199 -8.28 0.24 -0.90
N ALA A 200 -7.38 0.33 -1.88
CA ALA A 200 -7.13 -0.75 -2.83
C ALA A 200 -6.56 -2.02 -2.17
N ASN A 201 -5.92 -1.88 -1.01
CA ASN A 201 -5.30 -2.97 -0.25
C ASN A 201 -6.16 -3.43 0.96
N LEU A 202 -7.34 -2.84 1.14
CA LEU A 202 -8.29 -3.18 2.20
C LEU A 202 -9.42 -4.02 1.61
N ILE A 203 -9.55 -5.27 2.04
CA ILE A 203 -10.63 -6.14 1.63
C ILE A 203 -11.81 -5.96 2.58
N VAL A 204 -12.97 -5.63 2.02
CA VAL A 204 -14.19 -5.39 2.79
C VAL A 204 -15.31 -6.36 2.38
N ARG A 205 -16.17 -6.64 3.33
CA ARG A 205 -17.42 -7.40 3.16
C ARG A 205 -18.44 -6.89 4.17
N ASP A 206 -19.64 -6.58 3.71
CA ASP A 206 -20.73 -6.05 4.55
C ASP A 206 -20.28 -4.80 5.34
N ASP A 207 -19.63 -3.85 4.65
CA ASP A 207 -19.04 -2.62 5.20
C ASP A 207 -18.01 -2.81 6.32
N ARG A 208 -17.46 -4.02 6.48
CA ARG A 208 -16.44 -4.33 7.49
C ARG A 208 -15.12 -4.69 6.82
N LEU A 209 -14.03 -4.23 7.41
CA LEU A 209 -12.70 -4.71 7.04
C LEU A 209 -12.60 -6.22 7.37
N CYS A 210 -12.33 -7.04 6.38
CA CYS A 210 -12.22 -8.49 6.53
C CYS A 210 -10.88 -9.07 6.07
N GLY A 211 -9.98 -8.24 5.54
CA GLY A 211 -8.62 -8.64 5.17
C GLY A 211 -7.78 -7.46 4.71
N VAL A 212 -6.47 -7.62 4.76
CA VAL A 212 -5.49 -6.63 4.26
C VAL A 212 -4.53 -7.35 3.34
N ILE A 213 -4.27 -6.78 2.15
CA ILE A 213 -3.42 -7.38 1.12
C ILE A 213 -2.24 -6.48 0.75
N ASP A 214 -1.29 -7.05 0.00
CA ASP A 214 -0.15 -6.35 -0.58
C ASP A 214 0.90 -5.87 0.43
N PHE A 215 1.55 -6.83 1.10
CA PHE A 215 2.65 -6.62 2.04
C PHE A 215 4.01 -6.43 1.37
N GLY A 216 4.03 -6.23 0.06
CA GLY A 216 5.27 -6.05 -0.71
C GLY A 216 6.17 -4.93 -0.20
N CYS A 217 5.61 -3.90 0.45
CA CYS A 217 6.35 -2.79 1.06
C CYS A 217 6.62 -2.95 2.57
N SER A 218 6.25 -4.08 3.18
CA SER A 218 6.41 -4.27 4.63
C SER A 218 7.88 -4.22 5.08
N ALA A 219 8.09 -3.64 6.24
CA ALA A 219 9.40 -3.46 6.88
C ALA A 219 9.22 -3.31 8.40
N ILE A 220 10.34 -3.17 9.12
CA ILE A 220 10.34 -2.85 10.55
C ILE A 220 10.92 -1.45 10.73
N GLY A 221 10.19 -0.56 11.42
CA GLY A 221 10.67 0.80 11.69
C GLY A 221 9.59 1.76 12.17
N ASP A 222 9.63 3.00 11.65
CA ASP A 222 8.71 4.09 11.97
C ASP A 222 7.30 3.82 11.40
N PRO A 223 6.23 3.78 12.22
CA PRO A 223 4.86 3.54 11.79
C PRO A 223 4.27 4.63 10.88
N ALA A 224 4.89 5.78 10.76
CA ALA A 224 4.32 6.95 10.09
C ALA A 224 3.87 6.69 8.64
N CYS A 225 4.54 5.80 7.90
CA CYS A 225 4.18 5.47 6.51
C CYS A 225 2.81 4.80 6.37
N ASP A 226 2.30 4.10 7.41
CA ASP A 226 1.00 3.44 7.39
C ASP A 226 -0.16 4.38 7.76
N LEU A 227 0.15 5.52 8.35
CA LEU A 227 -0.85 6.48 8.81
C LEU A 227 -1.34 7.44 7.71
N THR A 228 -0.79 7.33 6.50
CA THR A 228 -1.11 8.18 5.34
C THR A 228 -2.61 8.19 5.00
N ILE A 229 -3.30 7.08 5.26
CA ILE A 229 -4.72 6.90 4.99
C ILE A 229 -5.60 7.91 5.73
N ALA A 230 -5.12 8.50 6.81
CA ALA A 230 -5.79 9.58 7.54
C ALA A 230 -6.10 10.79 6.63
N TRP A 231 -5.28 11.04 5.60
CA TRP A 231 -5.47 12.17 4.68
C TRP A 231 -5.88 11.75 3.27
N THR A 232 -5.66 10.49 2.89
CA THR A 232 -6.03 10.01 1.56
C THR A 232 -7.46 9.45 1.50
N THR A 233 -8.04 9.11 2.68
CA THR A 233 -9.32 8.39 2.74
C THR A 233 -10.26 8.90 3.83
N PHE A 234 -9.74 9.19 5.04
CA PHE A 234 -10.56 9.60 6.18
C PHE A 234 -10.70 11.11 6.30
N GLU A 235 -11.87 11.56 6.77
CA GLU A 235 -12.17 12.97 7.08
C GLU A 235 -13.07 13.08 8.33
N GLY A 236 -13.18 14.27 8.91
CA GLY A 236 -14.09 14.54 10.02
C GLY A 236 -13.99 13.52 11.15
N SER A 237 -15.11 12.87 11.50
CA SER A 237 -15.18 11.85 12.56
C SER A 237 -14.32 10.65 12.27
N SER A 238 -14.31 10.13 11.03
CA SER A 238 -13.54 8.95 10.68
C SER A 238 -12.03 9.17 10.83
N ARG A 239 -11.52 10.35 10.41
CA ARG A 239 -10.11 10.71 10.65
C ARG A 239 -9.81 10.79 12.15
N THR A 240 -10.68 11.42 12.92
CA THR A 240 -10.52 11.55 14.37
C THR A 240 -10.49 10.18 15.05
N ARG A 241 -11.40 9.28 14.70
CA ARG A 241 -11.45 7.91 15.24
C ARG A 241 -10.19 7.12 14.90
N PHE A 242 -9.75 7.17 13.63
CA PHE A 242 -8.53 6.52 13.20
C PHE A 242 -7.31 7.02 13.99
N MET A 243 -7.17 8.35 14.13
CA MET A 243 -6.05 8.93 14.88
C MET A 243 -6.09 8.57 16.38
N GLN A 244 -7.27 8.37 16.96
CA GLN A 244 -7.42 7.95 18.34
C GLN A 244 -7.17 6.45 18.55
N SER A 245 -7.40 5.61 17.54
CA SER A 245 -7.23 4.16 17.64
C SER A 245 -5.79 3.69 17.49
N VAL A 246 -4.90 4.49 16.87
CA VAL A 246 -3.49 4.13 16.69
C VAL A 246 -2.61 4.88 17.68
N PRO A 247 -1.98 4.19 18.66
CA PRO A 247 -1.23 4.83 19.75
C PRO A 247 0.19 5.23 19.30
N VAL A 248 0.32 6.34 18.58
CA VAL A 248 1.59 6.92 18.13
C VAL A 248 1.75 8.35 18.66
N ASP A 249 2.98 8.84 18.66
CA ASP A 249 3.29 10.20 19.10
C ASP A 249 2.88 11.28 18.08
N ARG A 250 2.89 12.53 18.51
CA ARG A 250 2.56 13.68 17.65
C ARG A 250 3.53 13.82 16.47
N GLY A 251 4.80 13.45 16.65
CA GLY A 251 5.82 13.45 15.59
C GLY A 251 5.51 12.46 14.49
N ALA A 252 5.00 11.26 14.84
CA ALA A 252 4.58 10.26 13.87
C ALA A 252 3.46 10.80 12.94
N TRP A 253 2.48 11.54 13.47
CA TRP A 253 1.44 12.17 12.67
C TRP A 253 1.98 13.26 11.73
N ALA A 254 2.97 14.04 12.17
CA ALA A 254 3.61 15.02 11.29
C ALA A 254 4.37 14.35 10.14
N ARG A 255 5.14 13.29 10.44
CA ARG A 255 5.84 12.50 9.41
C ARG A 255 4.88 11.76 8.47
N ALA A 256 3.78 11.23 9.01
CA ALA A 256 2.72 10.58 8.22
C ALA A 256 2.08 11.53 7.21
N ARG A 257 1.86 12.79 7.61
CA ARG A 257 1.40 13.84 6.71
C ARG A 257 2.40 14.07 5.57
N GLY A 258 3.70 14.08 5.88
CA GLY A 258 4.76 14.13 4.87
C GLY A 258 4.72 12.94 3.91
N TRP A 259 4.57 11.72 4.40
CA TRP A 259 4.42 10.52 3.57
C TRP A 259 3.20 10.60 2.65
N ALA A 260 2.06 11.10 3.15
CA ALA A 260 0.86 11.29 2.34
C ALA A 260 1.06 12.35 1.25
N LEU A 261 1.70 13.47 1.59
CA LEU A 261 2.05 14.52 0.64
C LEU A 261 3.01 14.00 -0.44
N TRP A 262 4.11 13.35 -0.05
CA TRP A 262 5.04 12.73 -0.99
C TRP A 262 4.32 11.82 -1.99
N LYS A 263 3.47 10.90 -1.49
CA LYS A 263 2.73 9.95 -2.33
C LYS A 263 1.84 10.67 -3.34
N ALA A 264 1.20 11.77 -2.94
CA ALA A 264 0.32 12.56 -3.81
C ALA A 264 1.12 13.35 -4.86
N VAL A 265 2.18 14.07 -4.47
CA VAL A 265 2.89 14.96 -5.39
C VAL A 265 3.81 14.22 -6.36
N VAL A 266 4.43 13.09 -5.95
CA VAL A 266 5.36 12.35 -6.83
C VAL A 266 4.62 11.62 -7.96
N ALA A 267 3.35 11.25 -7.76
CA ALA A 267 2.54 10.62 -8.80
C ALA A 267 2.09 11.59 -9.91
N LEU A 268 1.79 12.85 -9.56
CA LEU A 268 1.14 13.83 -10.42
C LEU A 268 1.95 14.28 -11.66
N PRO A 269 3.26 14.59 -11.55
CA PRO A 269 4.01 15.12 -12.69
C PRO A 269 4.21 14.13 -13.84
N THR A 270 4.08 12.84 -13.55
CA THR A 270 4.33 11.76 -14.53
C THR A 270 3.11 11.43 -15.36
N LEU A 271 1.96 12.03 -15.07
CA LEU A 271 0.70 11.73 -15.72
C LEU A 271 0.20 12.95 -16.51
N PRO A 272 -0.35 12.78 -17.72
CA PRO A 272 -1.11 13.83 -18.42
C PRO A 272 -2.23 14.39 -17.54
N GLU A 273 -2.60 15.65 -17.75
CA GLU A 273 -3.65 16.31 -16.91
C GLU A 273 -5.00 15.60 -16.97
N ASP A 274 -5.34 15.03 -18.13
CA ASP A 274 -6.57 14.31 -18.40
C ASP A 274 -6.47 12.80 -18.10
N ASP A 275 -5.34 12.32 -17.57
CA ASP A 275 -5.17 10.91 -17.22
C ASP A 275 -6.10 10.55 -16.05
N PRO A 276 -6.98 9.54 -16.21
CA PRO A 276 -7.89 9.11 -15.14
C PRO A 276 -7.18 8.66 -13.87
N ARG A 277 -5.89 8.37 -13.95
CA ARG A 277 -5.08 8.06 -12.75
C ARG A 277 -4.82 9.27 -11.86
N ASN A 278 -5.04 10.50 -12.37
CA ASN A 278 -4.97 11.72 -11.55
C ASN A 278 -6.16 11.86 -10.60
N ASP A 279 -7.25 11.14 -10.85
CA ASP A 279 -8.46 11.23 -10.04
C ASP A 279 -8.37 10.50 -8.69
N GLY A 280 -7.25 9.78 -8.44
CA GLY A 280 -7.05 9.02 -7.20
C GLY A 280 -7.82 7.69 -7.14
N THR A 281 -8.72 7.42 -8.08
CA THR A 281 -9.58 6.20 -8.07
C THR A 281 -8.76 4.93 -8.11
N ARG A 282 -7.62 4.93 -8.80
CA ARG A 282 -6.71 3.79 -8.87
C ARG A 282 -6.21 3.31 -7.50
N PHE A 283 -6.00 4.24 -6.57
CA PHE A 283 -5.57 3.94 -5.20
C PHE A 283 -6.77 3.74 -4.26
N GLY A 284 -7.99 4.00 -4.78
CA GLY A 284 -9.19 4.08 -3.98
C GLY A 284 -9.20 5.26 -3.02
N TRP A 285 -8.38 6.30 -3.28
CA TRP A 285 -8.42 7.52 -2.49
C TRP A 285 -9.78 8.19 -2.65
N ARG A 286 -10.23 8.81 -1.59
CA ARG A 286 -11.51 9.54 -1.60
C ARG A 286 -11.44 10.81 -2.46
N TRP A 287 -10.23 11.36 -2.63
CA TRP A 287 -9.98 12.57 -3.41
C TRP A 287 -8.98 12.29 -4.53
N THR A 288 -8.98 13.18 -5.52
CA THR A 288 -7.88 13.24 -6.48
C THR A 288 -6.56 13.50 -5.76
N ALA A 289 -5.44 13.24 -6.41
CA ALA A 289 -4.13 13.50 -5.81
C ALA A 289 -3.96 15.00 -5.45
N ILE A 290 -4.50 15.92 -6.26
CA ILE A 290 -4.56 17.36 -5.94
C ILE A 290 -5.44 17.58 -4.70
N GLY A 291 -6.62 16.98 -4.65
CA GLY A 291 -7.51 17.05 -3.49
C GLY A 291 -6.88 16.51 -2.20
N VAL A 292 -6.03 15.48 -2.28
CA VAL A 292 -5.23 15.01 -1.13
C VAL A 292 -4.26 16.08 -0.66
N VAL A 293 -3.56 16.76 -1.57
CA VAL A 293 -2.67 17.88 -1.22
C VAL A 293 -3.45 18.98 -0.50
N ASP A 294 -4.62 19.37 -1.01
CA ASP A 294 -5.47 20.39 -0.40
C ASP A 294 -5.96 19.98 0.99
N GLN A 295 -6.36 18.72 1.17
CA GLN A 295 -6.75 18.18 2.48
C GLN A 295 -5.61 18.24 3.49
N ILE A 296 -4.40 17.90 3.06
CA ILE A 296 -3.21 17.92 3.89
C ILE A 296 -2.86 19.34 4.34
N ILE A 297 -2.84 20.31 3.41
CA ILE A 297 -2.54 21.72 3.71
C ILE A 297 -3.60 22.30 4.63
N THR A 298 -4.88 22.04 4.34
CA THR A 298 -6.00 22.51 5.18
C THR A 298 -5.90 21.98 6.60
N ALA A 299 -5.65 20.67 6.76
CA ALA A 299 -5.49 20.06 8.08
C ALA A 299 -4.28 20.63 8.82
N PHE A 300 -3.16 20.84 8.13
CA PHE A 300 -1.94 21.42 8.72
C PHE A 300 -2.19 22.83 9.27
N ARG A 301 -2.83 23.70 8.49
CA ARG A 301 -3.14 25.08 8.89
C ARG A 301 -4.17 25.17 10.03
N ALA A 302 -5.02 24.17 10.18
CA ALA A 302 -6.01 24.12 11.26
C ALA A 302 -5.41 23.71 12.62
N GLU A 303 -4.19 23.13 12.62
CA GLU A 303 -3.48 22.68 13.83
C GLU A 303 -2.50 23.76 14.38
N GLY A 304 -2.11 24.74 13.58
CA GLY A 304 -1.20 25.85 13.94
C GLY A 304 -1.97 27.04 14.42
#